data_fd5649a99903f693cd29d8a95aa86092
#
_entry.id   fd5649a99903f693cd29d8a95aa86092
#
_cell.length_a   1.000
_cell.length_b   1.000
_cell.length_c   1.000
_cell.angle_alpha   90.00
_cell.angle_beta   90.00
_cell.angle_gamma   90.00
#
_symmetry.space_group_name_H-M   'P 1'
#
loop_
_entity.id
_entity.type
_entity.pdbx_description
1 polymer ?
#
loop_
_entity_poly.entity_id
_entity_poly.type
_entity_poly.pdbx_seq_one_letter_code
_entity_poly.pdbx_strand_id
1 'polypeptide(L)'
;RLSVITFGLAQIGMDIEPLIGMLGDADVLHGPTHTILGALFIAALVALVAPYICRPILRRLNQEAQACRLGWLSEPEPSSMVVWASALFGTLSHIVLDAFMHADMHPFAPFSAANPLLGMVPHDEVYYWCFILGLIGALTWLISKWLIGRKLKA
;
A
#
# COMPACT_ATOMS: atom_id res chain seq x y z
N ARG A 1 -11.29 -0.93 -8.57
CA ARG A 1 -11.08 0.04 -7.49
C ARG A 1 -10.26 -0.62 -6.38
N LEU A 2 -9.28 0.09 -5.77
CA LEU A 2 -8.50 -0.38 -4.63
C LEU A 2 -8.97 0.32 -3.35
N SER A 3 -8.75 -0.34 -2.20
CA SER A 3 -8.94 0.23 -0.86
C SER A 3 -7.63 0.88 -0.42
N VAL A 4 -7.61 2.19 -0.30
CA VAL A 4 -6.42 2.96 0.13
C VAL A 4 -5.97 2.53 1.53
N ILE A 5 -6.92 2.27 2.44
CA ILE A 5 -6.60 1.83 3.82
C ILE A 5 -5.93 0.45 3.78
N THR A 6 -6.48 -0.51 3.03
CA THR A 6 -5.89 -1.86 2.91
C THR A 6 -4.51 -1.80 2.24
N PHE A 7 -4.37 -1.00 1.20
CA PHE A 7 -3.08 -0.75 0.54
C PHE A 7 -2.05 -0.19 1.54
N GLY A 8 -2.41 0.85 2.30
CA GLY A 8 -1.54 1.43 3.32
C GLY A 8 -1.16 0.44 4.43
N LEU A 9 -2.11 -0.40 4.88
CA LEU A 9 -1.81 -1.48 5.83
C LEU A 9 -0.82 -2.49 5.26
N ALA A 10 -0.89 -2.78 3.96
CA ALA A 10 0.06 -3.68 3.30
C ALA A 10 1.47 -3.07 3.26
N GLN A 11 1.61 -1.77 2.96
CA GLN A 11 2.88 -1.07 3.03
C GLN A 11 3.48 -1.14 4.45
N ILE A 12 2.70 -0.74 5.45
CA ILE A 12 3.12 -0.81 6.87
C ILE A 12 3.50 -2.23 7.27
N GLY A 13 2.73 -3.24 6.83
CA GLY A 13 3.01 -4.64 7.13
C GLY A 13 4.36 -5.13 6.60
N MET A 14 4.77 -4.64 5.42
CA MET A 14 6.09 -4.92 4.85
C MET A 14 7.20 -4.27 5.68
N ASP A 15 7.03 -3.02 6.09
CA ASP A 15 8.04 -2.24 6.83
C ASP A 15 8.27 -2.70 8.30
N ILE A 16 7.45 -3.59 8.84
CA ILE A 16 7.61 -4.09 10.22
C ILE A 16 8.97 -4.80 10.39
N GLU A 17 9.38 -5.65 9.45
CA GLU A 17 10.65 -6.38 9.52
C GLU A 17 11.86 -5.42 9.49
N PRO A 18 11.99 -4.51 8.51
CA PRO A 18 13.02 -3.48 8.49
C PRO A 18 13.05 -2.63 9.76
N LEU A 19 11.88 -2.24 10.27
CA LEU A 19 11.79 -1.47 11.51
C LEU A 19 12.36 -2.23 12.72
N ILE A 20 12.00 -3.50 12.86
CA ILE A 20 12.55 -4.35 13.94
C ILE A 20 14.06 -4.53 13.74
N GLY A 21 14.53 -4.74 12.51
CA GLY A 21 15.94 -4.84 12.17
C GLY A 21 16.71 -3.58 12.55
N MET A 22 16.19 -2.40 12.19
CA MET A 22 16.81 -1.11 12.56
C MET A 22 16.88 -0.88 14.08
N LEU A 23 15.85 -1.28 14.81
CA LEU A 23 15.83 -1.17 16.28
C LEU A 23 16.77 -2.17 16.95
N GLY A 24 17.12 -3.26 16.28
CA GLY A 24 18.01 -4.30 16.76
C GLY A 24 19.44 -4.25 16.17
N ASP A 25 19.80 -3.16 15.47
CA ASP A 25 21.08 -2.98 14.80
C ASP A 25 21.45 -4.18 13.88
N ALA A 26 20.47 -4.70 13.14
CA ALA A 26 20.68 -5.82 12.21
C ALA A 26 21.43 -5.38 10.94
N ASP A 27 22.38 -6.21 10.48
CA ASP A 27 23.14 -5.96 9.25
C ASP A 27 22.30 -6.07 7.97
N VAL A 28 21.21 -6.85 8.02
CA VAL A 28 20.27 -7.08 6.90
C VAL A 28 18.89 -6.65 7.36
N LEU A 29 18.29 -5.71 6.66
CA LEU A 29 16.97 -5.17 6.98
C LEU A 29 15.86 -5.84 6.18
N HIS A 30 16.13 -6.21 4.93
CA HIS A 30 15.16 -6.82 4.02
C HIS A 30 15.31 -8.34 4.01
N GLY A 31 14.68 -8.98 4.98
CA GLY A 31 14.74 -10.42 5.18
C GLY A 31 13.59 -11.20 4.51
N PRO A 32 13.08 -12.27 5.15
CA PRO A 32 12.07 -13.16 4.57
C PRO A 32 10.76 -12.49 4.14
N THR A 33 10.30 -11.42 4.80
CA THR A 33 9.06 -10.72 4.39
C THR A 33 9.23 -9.98 3.07
N HIS A 34 10.47 -9.58 2.72
CA HIS A 34 10.81 -8.87 1.48
C HIS A 34 11.17 -9.82 0.32
N THR A 35 10.62 -11.03 0.34
CA THR A 35 10.59 -11.95 -0.79
C THR A 35 9.18 -11.99 -1.39
N ILE A 36 9.04 -12.50 -2.63
CA ILE A 36 7.71 -12.71 -3.24
C ILE A 36 6.85 -13.62 -2.35
N LEU A 37 7.42 -14.69 -1.78
CA LEU A 37 6.70 -15.58 -0.87
C LEU A 37 6.29 -14.86 0.41
N GLY A 38 7.18 -14.07 0.99
CA GLY A 38 6.90 -13.25 2.17
C GLY A 38 5.81 -12.23 1.89
N ALA A 39 5.87 -11.54 0.74
CA ALA A 39 4.83 -10.58 0.34
C ALA A 39 3.46 -11.22 0.20
N LEU A 40 3.37 -12.42 -0.37
CA LEU A 40 2.10 -13.16 -0.46
C LEU A 40 1.58 -13.54 0.93
N PHE A 41 2.47 -13.91 1.84
CA PHE A 41 2.11 -14.21 3.23
C PHE A 41 1.60 -12.95 3.96
N ILE A 42 2.32 -11.83 3.87
CA ILE A 42 1.89 -10.54 4.45
C ILE A 42 0.58 -10.07 3.82
N ALA A 43 0.41 -10.21 2.48
CA ALA A 43 -0.85 -9.88 1.82
C ALA A 43 -2.03 -10.68 2.39
N ALA A 44 -1.85 -11.98 2.65
CA ALA A 44 -2.87 -12.82 3.25
C ALA A 44 -3.21 -12.35 4.68
N LEU A 45 -2.22 -12.08 5.52
CA LEU A 45 -2.42 -11.56 6.88
C LEU A 45 -3.18 -10.21 6.84
N VAL A 46 -2.74 -9.29 5.98
CA VAL A 46 -3.38 -7.98 5.81
C VAL A 46 -4.82 -8.16 5.33
N ALA A 47 -5.07 -9.03 4.35
CA ALA A 47 -6.43 -9.26 3.84
C ALA A 47 -7.39 -9.83 4.90
N LEU A 48 -6.88 -10.63 5.84
CA LEU A 48 -7.66 -11.15 6.96
C LEU A 48 -7.94 -10.10 8.03
N VAL A 49 -6.97 -9.21 8.31
CA VAL A 49 -7.06 -8.22 9.39
C VAL A 49 -7.71 -6.91 8.91
N ALA A 50 -7.49 -6.51 7.66
CA ALA A 50 -7.94 -5.23 7.11
C ALA A 50 -9.45 -4.95 7.30
N PRO A 51 -10.40 -5.91 7.16
CA PRO A 51 -11.80 -5.63 7.38
C PRO A 51 -12.12 -5.12 8.79
N TYR A 52 -11.40 -5.61 9.80
CA TYR A 52 -11.59 -5.21 11.20
C TYR A 52 -11.07 -3.80 11.47
N ILE A 53 -10.07 -3.34 10.71
CA ILE A 53 -9.48 -2.00 10.82
C ILE A 53 -10.22 -1.02 9.89
N CYS A 54 -10.47 -1.41 8.64
CA CYS A 54 -11.08 -0.54 7.63
C CYS A 54 -12.50 -0.12 8.00
N ARG A 55 -13.32 -1.03 8.52
CA ARG A 55 -14.73 -0.74 8.85
C ARG A 55 -14.89 0.40 9.85
N PRO A 56 -14.29 0.36 11.06
CA PRO A 56 -14.44 1.45 12.01
C PRO A 56 -13.85 2.78 11.50
N ILE A 57 -12.71 2.73 10.81
CA ILE A 57 -12.09 3.93 10.23
C ILE A 57 -13.03 4.56 9.18
N LEU A 58 -13.51 3.76 8.23
CA LEU A 58 -14.41 4.27 7.18
C LEU A 58 -15.72 4.81 7.74
N ARG A 59 -16.30 4.14 8.74
CA ARG A 59 -17.50 4.64 9.42
C ARG A 59 -17.25 6.00 10.04
N ARG A 60 -16.15 6.16 10.75
CA ARG A 60 -15.77 7.45 11.36
C ARG A 60 -15.55 8.53 10.30
N LEU A 61 -14.74 8.25 9.28
CA LEU A 61 -14.49 9.20 8.19
C LEU A 61 -15.78 9.60 7.45
N ASN A 62 -16.66 8.64 7.19
CA ASN A 62 -17.95 8.92 6.54
C ASN A 62 -18.87 9.78 7.40
N GLN A 63 -18.89 9.56 8.73
CA GLN A 63 -19.64 10.39 9.67
C GLN A 63 -19.11 11.83 9.69
N GLU A 64 -17.79 12.00 9.77
CA GLU A 64 -17.15 13.33 9.73
C GLU A 64 -17.42 14.04 8.38
N ALA A 65 -17.31 13.31 7.26
CA ALA A 65 -17.60 13.85 5.95
C ALA A 65 -19.06 14.34 5.85
N GLN A 66 -19.99 13.60 6.41
CA GLN A 66 -21.41 14.02 6.45
C GLN A 66 -21.62 15.24 7.35
N ALA A 67 -21.05 15.26 8.54
CA ALA A 67 -21.12 16.38 9.48
C ALA A 67 -20.57 17.70 8.87
N CYS A 68 -19.47 17.58 8.09
CA CYS A 68 -18.87 18.71 7.37
C CYS A 68 -19.56 19.06 6.04
N ARG A 69 -20.70 18.46 5.70
CA ARG A 69 -21.39 18.60 4.41
C ARG A 69 -20.57 18.17 3.20
N LEU A 70 -19.58 17.30 3.42
CA LEU A 70 -18.71 16.71 2.40
C LEU A 70 -19.08 15.25 2.12
N GLY A 71 -20.36 14.87 2.25
CA GLY A 71 -20.85 13.50 2.07
C GLY A 71 -20.48 12.86 0.71
N TRP A 72 -20.15 13.68 -0.30
CA TRP A 72 -19.62 13.22 -1.57
C TRP A 72 -18.24 12.55 -1.47
N LEU A 73 -17.51 12.76 -0.38
CA LEU A 73 -16.24 12.08 -0.07
C LEU A 73 -16.43 10.68 0.56
N SER A 74 -17.65 10.35 0.99
CA SER A 74 -17.93 9.07 1.63
C SER A 74 -17.52 7.89 0.75
N GLU A 75 -16.95 6.86 1.40
CA GLU A 75 -16.48 5.65 0.76
C GLU A 75 -17.27 4.43 1.25
N PRO A 76 -17.74 3.54 0.35
CA PRO A 76 -18.35 2.29 0.76
C PRO A 76 -17.31 1.35 1.39
N GLU A 77 -17.79 0.43 2.21
CA GLU A 77 -16.93 -0.66 2.72
C GLU A 77 -16.40 -1.49 1.54
N PRO A 78 -15.09 -1.82 1.52
CA PRO A 78 -14.51 -2.62 0.46
C PRO A 78 -15.02 -4.06 0.51
N SER A 79 -15.34 -4.63 -0.66
CA SER A 79 -15.62 -6.06 -0.77
C SER A 79 -14.37 -6.89 -0.52
N SER A 80 -14.54 -8.18 -0.21
CA SER A 80 -13.40 -9.08 0.01
C SER A 80 -12.43 -9.11 -1.18
N MET A 81 -12.94 -9.09 -2.42
CA MET A 81 -12.11 -9.02 -3.62
C MET A 81 -11.25 -7.74 -3.65
N VAL A 82 -11.84 -6.60 -3.30
CA VAL A 82 -11.13 -5.31 -3.23
C VAL A 82 -10.05 -5.34 -2.15
N VAL A 83 -10.35 -5.94 -0.99
CA VAL A 83 -9.38 -6.10 0.11
C VAL A 83 -8.19 -6.95 -0.35
N TRP A 84 -8.43 -8.13 -0.91
CA TRP A 84 -7.37 -9.01 -1.41
C TRP A 84 -6.54 -8.36 -2.52
N ALA A 85 -7.19 -7.76 -3.51
CA ALA A 85 -6.49 -7.07 -4.60
C ALA A 85 -5.63 -5.92 -4.08
N SER A 86 -6.13 -5.16 -3.09
CA SER A 86 -5.38 -4.04 -2.50
C SER A 86 -4.18 -4.51 -1.67
N ALA A 87 -4.34 -5.60 -0.91
CA ALA A 87 -3.26 -6.18 -0.13
C ALA A 87 -2.15 -6.72 -1.04
N LEU A 88 -2.51 -7.54 -2.05
CA LEU A 88 -1.56 -8.08 -3.02
C LEU A 88 -0.84 -6.97 -3.80
N PHE A 89 -1.59 -5.98 -4.30
CA PHE A 89 -0.97 -4.87 -5.02
C PHE A 89 -0.04 -4.07 -4.11
N GLY A 90 -0.43 -3.84 -2.84
CA GLY A 90 0.40 -3.15 -1.86
C GLY A 90 1.72 -3.87 -1.61
N THR A 91 1.68 -5.14 -1.21
CA THR A 91 2.90 -5.89 -0.88
C THR A 91 3.81 -6.14 -2.08
N LEU A 92 3.24 -6.48 -3.25
CA LEU A 92 4.05 -6.73 -4.45
C LEU A 92 4.66 -5.45 -5.02
N SER A 93 3.94 -4.32 -5.02
CA SER A 93 4.51 -3.03 -5.42
C SER A 93 5.62 -2.58 -4.47
N HIS A 94 5.49 -2.84 -3.17
CA HIS A 94 6.52 -2.57 -2.18
C HIS A 94 7.83 -3.30 -2.53
N ILE A 95 7.77 -4.63 -2.73
CA ILE A 95 8.95 -5.41 -3.14
C ILE A 95 9.60 -4.87 -4.42
N VAL A 96 8.80 -4.51 -5.42
CA VAL A 96 9.33 -4.00 -6.68
C VAL A 96 10.07 -2.68 -6.46
N LEU A 97 9.52 -1.78 -5.66
CA LEU A 97 10.14 -0.49 -5.37
C LEU A 97 11.43 -0.66 -4.57
N ASP A 98 11.42 -1.48 -3.53
CA ASP A 98 12.60 -1.74 -2.70
C ASP A 98 13.69 -2.48 -3.47
N ALA A 99 13.33 -3.37 -4.39
CA ALA A 99 14.30 -4.06 -5.22
C ALA A 99 15.12 -3.11 -6.11
N PHE A 100 14.60 -1.93 -6.48
CA PHE A 100 15.40 -0.92 -7.18
C PHE A 100 16.44 -0.25 -6.27
N MET A 101 16.14 -0.14 -4.96
CA MET A 101 16.85 0.74 -4.05
C MET A 101 17.80 0.02 -3.10
N HIS A 102 17.49 -1.22 -2.68
CA HIS A 102 18.16 -1.89 -1.58
C HIS A 102 19.01 -3.09 -2.03
N ALA A 103 20.30 -3.06 -1.71
CA ALA A 103 21.26 -4.09 -2.12
C ALA A 103 21.09 -5.42 -1.34
N ASP A 104 20.48 -5.37 -0.15
CA ASP A 104 20.17 -6.53 0.69
C ASP A 104 18.82 -7.18 0.33
N MET A 105 18.14 -6.70 -0.72
CA MET A 105 16.92 -7.29 -1.26
C MET A 105 17.20 -8.56 -2.09
N HIS A 106 16.50 -9.64 -1.76
CA HIS A 106 16.53 -10.90 -2.49
C HIS A 106 15.10 -11.36 -2.84
N PRO A 107 14.40 -10.71 -3.82
CA PRO A 107 12.98 -10.93 -4.07
C PRO A 107 12.60 -12.37 -4.38
N PHE A 108 13.54 -13.15 -4.94
CA PHE A 108 13.31 -14.54 -5.37
C PHE A 108 13.79 -15.58 -4.36
N ALA A 109 14.23 -15.18 -3.16
CA ALA A 109 14.64 -16.14 -2.13
C ALA A 109 13.42 -17.01 -1.71
N PRO A 110 13.65 -18.30 -1.35
CA PRO A 110 14.93 -18.99 -1.22
C PRO A 110 15.50 -19.58 -2.52
N PHE A 111 14.83 -19.41 -3.67
CA PHE A 111 15.19 -20.06 -4.93
C PHE A 111 16.36 -19.37 -5.63
N SER A 112 16.53 -18.06 -5.44
CA SER A 112 17.60 -17.27 -6.03
C SER A 112 17.91 -16.05 -5.16
N ALA A 113 19.20 -15.74 -5.01
CA ALA A 113 19.65 -14.50 -4.38
C ALA A 113 19.72 -13.32 -5.37
N ALA A 114 19.32 -13.50 -6.63
CA ALA A 114 19.40 -12.45 -7.63
C ALA A 114 18.41 -11.32 -7.36
N ASN A 115 18.88 -10.09 -7.52
CA ASN A 115 18.06 -8.88 -7.60
C ASN A 115 18.34 -8.15 -8.92
N PRO A 116 17.64 -8.50 -10.02
CA PRO A 116 17.89 -7.92 -11.33
C PRO A 116 17.45 -6.46 -11.45
N LEU A 117 16.69 -5.93 -10.49
CA LEU A 117 16.19 -4.55 -10.52
C LEU A 117 17.13 -3.56 -9.82
N LEU A 118 18.07 -4.05 -9.03
CA LEU A 118 18.97 -3.20 -8.25
C LEU A 118 19.72 -2.21 -9.15
N GLY A 119 19.56 -0.93 -8.82
CA GLY A 119 20.27 0.16 -9.51
C GLY A 119 19.79 0.45 -10.93
N MET A 120 18.72 -0.20 -11.43
CA MET A 120 18.14 0.13 -12.75
C MET A 120 17.53 1.53 -12.79
N VAL A 121 17.06 2.02 -11.62
CA VAL A 121 16.55 3.37 -11.42
C VAL A 121 17.32 3.99 -10.27
N PRO A 122 17.81 5.24 -10.40
CA PRO A 122 18.45 5.96 -9.30
C PRO A 122 17.52 6.06 -8.09
N HIS A 123 18.07 5.90 -6.89
CA HIS A 123 17.33 5.89 -5.62
C HIS A 123 16.40 7.12 -5.48
N ASP A 124 16.92 8.31 -5.75
CA ASP A 124 16.19 9.58 -5.64
C ASP A 124 15.02 9.65 -6.64
N GLU A 125 15.18 9.07 -7.83
CA GLU A 125 14.12 9.03 -8.84
C GLU A 125 12.95 8.16 -8.42
N VAL A 126 13.18 7.06 -7.71
CA VAL A 126 12.09 6.21 -7.21
C VAL A 126 11.19 7.01 -6.27
N TYR A 127 11.76 7.74 -5.31
CA TYR A 127 10.99 8.62 -4.41
C TYR A 127 10.25 9.73 -5.17
N TYR A 128 10.94 10.37 -6.10
CA TYR A 128 10.34 11.42 -6.92
C TYR A 128 9.11 10.91 -7.69
N TRP A 129 9.24 9.77 -8.38
CA TRP A 129 8.12 9.18 -9.11
C TRP A 129 7.00 8.69 -8.20
N CYS A 130 7.31 8.10 -7.05
CA CYS A 130 6.30 7.72 -6.05
C CYS A 130 5.49 8.95 -5.58
N PHE A 131 6.16 10.06 -5.29
CA PHE A 131 5.52 11.31 -4.90
C PHE A 131 4.61 11.86 -6.01
N ILE A 132 5.11 11.96 -7.24
CA ILE A 132 4.35 12.49 -8.39
C ILE A 132 3.13 11.61 -8.69
N LEU A 133 3.31 10.28 -8.74
CA LEU A 133 2.21 9.36 -8.98
C LEU A 133 1.18 9.38 -7.85
N GLY A 134 1.61 9.50 -6.60
CA GLY A 134 0.75 9.68 -5.45
C GLY A 134 -0.10 10.95 -5.55
N LEU A 135 0.52 12.07 -5.94
CA LEU A 135 -0.17 13.35 -6.14
C LEU A 135 -1.20 13.27 -7.28
N ILE A 136 -0.81 12.70 -8.42
CA ILE A 136 -1.72 12.48 -9.57
C ILE A 136 -2.90 11.59 -9.15
N GLY A 137 -2.63 10.50 -8.41
CA GLY A 137 -3.66 9.61 -7.90
C GLY A 137 -4.64 10.30 -6.98
N ALA A 138 -4.14 11.11 -6.03
CA ALA A 138 -4.97 11.89 -5.11
C ALA A 138 -5.85 12.91 -5.85
N LEU A 139 -5.28 13.66 -6.81
CA LEU A 139 -6.02 14.61 -7.62
C LEU A 139 -7.10 13.93 -8.47
N THR A 140 -6.76 12.82 -9.11
CA THR A 140 -7.70 12.05 -9.93
C THR A 140 -8.86 11.52 -9.07
N TRP A 141 -8.56 11.03 -7.86
CA TRP A 141 -9.57 10.58 -6.91
C TRP A 141 -10.51 11.72 -6.50
N LEU A 142 -9.97 12.89 -6.12
CA LEU A 142 -10.75 14.07 -5.73
C LEU A 142 -11.66 14.55 -6.86
N ILE A 143 -11.13 14.67 -8.08
CA ILE A 143 -11.90 15.09 -9.25
C ILE A 143 -13.04 14.09 -9.53
N SER A 144 -12.75 12.79 -9.50
CA SER A 144 -13.74 11.73 -9.70
C SER A 144 -14.89 11.82 -8.69
N LYS A 145 -14.54 12.01 -7.41
CA LYS A 145 -15.52 12.17 -6.33
C LYS A 145 -16.37 13.43 -6.51
N TRP A 146 -15.74 14.53 -6.85
CA TRP A 146 -16.45 15.79 -7.09
C TRP A 146 -17.44 15.70 -8.25
N LEU A 147 -17.03 15.08 -9.38
CA LEU A 147 -17.90 14.88 -10.55
C LEU A 147 -19.10 13.99 -10.22
N ILE A 148 -18.89 12.89 -9.48
CA ILE A 148 -19.97 12.01 -9.02
C ILE A 148 -20.92 12.77 -8.09
N GLY A 149 -20.37 13.53 -7.13
CA GLY A 149 -21.17 14.33 -6.19
C GLY A 149 -22.03 15.39 -6.87
N ARG A 150 -21.58 15.96 -7.99
CA ARG A 150 -22.39 16.92 -8.80
C ARG A 150 -23.55 16.22 -9.50
N LYS A 151 -23.33 15.04 -10.07
CA LYS A 151 -24.39 14.28 -10.77
C LYS A 151 -25.52 13.83 -9.85
N LEU A 152 -25.25 13.64 -8.56
CA LEU A 152 -26.26 13.25 -7.57
C LEU A 152 -27.11 14.42 -7.06
N LYS A 153 -26.72 15.67 -7.38
CA LYS A 153 -27.43 16.89 -6.98
C LYS A 153 -28.24 17.53 -8.13
N ALA A 154 -28.01 17.06 -9.34
CA ALA A 154 -28.75 17.47 -10.54
C ALA A 154 -29.91 16.52 -10.85
#